data_4ef011c7d1c076542b16111fe2ee8f2c
#
_entry.id   4ef011c7d1c076542b16111fe2ee8f2c
#
_cell.length_a   1.000
_cell.length_b   1.000
_cell.length_c   1.000
_cell.angle_alpha   90.00
_cell.angle_beta   90.00
_cell.angle_gamma   90.00
#
_symmetry.space_group_name_H-M   'P 1'
#
loop_
_entity.id
_entity.type
_entity.pdbx_description
1 polymer ?
#
loop_
_entity_poly.entity_id
_entity_poly.type
_entity_poly.pdbx_seq_one_letter_code
_entity_poly.pdbx_strand_id
1 'polypeptide(L)'
;IFLKTPRLRGLLALNMAVAAASAMVIVNTVVLVQADFGFSQRSTAIALAFFGVGSMVSALVLPRLLDKMSDRMPMLVGTALLVIGLGLGIFLKDYVTLVVLWALLGVGYSLSQTPSGRLLRRSSTAEDRPALFAAQFALSHSCWLVTYPLAGWVGATWGTQASFIALTVVAALSLVAAVLIWR
;
A
#
# COMPACT_ATOMS: atom_id res chain seq x y z
N ILE A 1 -0.73 -23.06 -8.62
CA ILE A 1 -0.26 -22.15 -9.69
C ILE A 1 0.29 -20.87 -9.05
N PHE A 2 -0.48 -20.14 -8.21
CA PHE A 2 -0.10 -18.82 -7.69
C PHE A 2 1.29 -18.82 -7.01
N LEU A 3 1.50 -19.65 -6.01
CA LEU A 3 2.75 -19.71 -5.25
C LEU A 3 3.92 -20.38 -6.00
N LYS A 4 3.66 -21.01 -7.15
CA LYS A 4 4.72 -21.59 -8.00
C LYS A 4 5.27 -20.59 -9.01
N THR A 5 4.57 -19.49 -9.27
CA THR A 5 4.94 -18.48 -10.28
C THR A 5 5.71 -17.33 -9.62
N PRO A 6 7.00 -17.10 -9.91
CA PRO A 6 7.83 -16.09 -9.25
C PRO A 6 7.22 -14.68 -9.28
N ARG A 7 6.66 -14.24 -10.43
CA ARG A 7 6.03 -12.92 -10.57
C ARG A 7 4.78 -12.76 -9.70
N LEU A 8 4.02 -13.84 -9.44
CA LEU A 8 2.85 -13.80 -8.55
C LEU A 8 3.26 -13.81 -7.08
N ARG A 9 4.34 -14.50 -6.73
CA ARG A 9 4.95 -14.40 -5.40
C ARG A 9 5.47 -12.98 -5.15
N GLY A 10 6.11 -12.36 -6.16
CA GLY A 10 6.52 -10.97 -6.10
C GLY A 10 5.32 -10.03 -5.89
N LEU A 11 4.21 -10.25 -6.61
CA LEU A 11 2.96 -9.52 -6.42
C LEU A 11 2.43 -9.66 -4.99
N LEU A 12 2.46 -10.87 -4.40
CA LEU A 12 2.02 -11.08 -3.01
C LEU A 12 2.91 -10.30 -2.01
N ALA A 13 4.22 -10.29 -2.22
CA ALA A 13 5.12 -9.51 -1.40
C ALA A 13 4.83 -8.00 -1.51
N LEU A 14 4.57 -7.47 -2.72
CA LEU A 14 4.14 -6.08 -2.88
C LEU A 14 2.80 -5.79 -2.20
N ASN A 15 1.85 -6.74 -2.23
CA ASN A 15 0.58 -6.59 -1.52
C ASN A 15 0.75 -6.47 0.00
N MET A 16 1.74 -7.11 0.59
CA MET A 16 2.04 -6.95 2.02
C MET A 16 2.49 -5.51 2.33
N ALA A 17 3.33 -4.91 1.49
CA ALA A 17 3.72 -3.50 1.63
C ALA A 17 2.54 -2.54 1.45
N VAL A 18 1.68 -2.81 0.46
CA VAL A 18 0.44 -2.05 0.24
C VAL A 18 -0.49 -2.16 1.46
N ALA A 19 -0.64 -3.36 2.02
CA ALA A 19 -1.44 -3.59 3.20
C ALA A 19 -0.88 -2.85 4.43
N ALA A 20 0.45 -2.81 4.60
CA ALA A 20 1.09 -2.04 5.67
C ALA A 20 0.78 -0.54 5.57
N ALA A 21 0.95 0.06 4.38
CA ALA A 21 0.64 1.47 4.16
C ALA A 21 -0.85 1.78 4.34
N SER A 22 -1.72 0.91 3.80
CA SER A 22 -3.18 1.05 3.96
C SER A 22 -3.61 0.93 5.42
N ALA A 23 -2.99 0.03 6.20
CA ALA A 23 -3.27 -0.12 7.61
C ALA A 23 -2.94 1.16 8.40
N MET A 24 -1.79 1.81 8.09
CA MET A 24 -1.46 3.10 8.69
C MET A 24 -2.50 4.16 8.38
N VAL A 25 -2.90 4.28 7.12
CA VAL A 25 -3.88 5.28 6.67
C VAL A 25 -5.26 5.01 7.28
N ILE A 26 -5.76 3.77 7.24
CA ILE A 26 -7.14 3.46 7.63
C ILE A 26 -7.28 3.42 9.15
N VAL A 27 -6.33 2.79 9.86
CA VAL A 27 -6.44 2.55 11.31
C VAL A 27 -6.00 3.79 12.10
N ASN A 28 -4.88 4.42 11.71
CA ASN A 28 -4.26 5.46 12.54
C ASN A 28 -4.62 6.91 12.15
N THR A 29 -5.28 7.17 11.01
CA THR A 29 -5.64 8.55 10.64
C THR A 29 -6.54 9.22 11.69
N VAL A 30 -7.48 8.49 12.25
CA VAL A 30 -8.38 9.04 13.29
C VAL A 30 -7.58 9.44 14.54
N VAL A 31 -6.65 8.58 14.96
CA VAL A 31 -5.79 8.83 16.12
C VAL A 31 -4.90 10.05 15.88
N LEU A 32 -4.18 10.07 14.74
CA LEU A 32 -3.30 11.18 14.35
C LEU A 32 -4.05 12.51 14.29
N VAL A 33 -5.21 12.53 13.62
CA VAL A 33 -5.92 13.80 13.38
C VAL A 33 -6.66 14.28 14.62
N GLN A 34 -7.33 13.38 15.34
CA GLN A 34 -8.20 13.79 16.45
C GLN A 34 -7.48 13.75 17.80
N ALA A 35 -6.70 12.70 18.10
CA ALA A 35 -6.02 12.57 19.38
C ALA A 35 -4.68 13.32 19.40
N ASP A 36 -3.83 13.16 18.39
CA ASP A 36 -2.48 13.73 18.41
C ASP A 36 -2.49 15.20 17.99
N PHE A 37 -3.28 15.59 16.96
CA PHE A 37 -3.32 16.98 16.45
C PHE A 37 -4.51 17.80 16.96
N GLY A 38 -5.49 17.20 17.63
CA GLY A 38 -6.64 17.91 18.19
C GLY A 38 -7.65 18.46 17.16
N PHE A 39 -7.65 17.93 15.93
CA PHE A 39 -8.56 18.36 14.86
C PHE A 39 -9.89 17.58 14.87
N SER A 40 -10.84 18.06 14.09
CA SER A 40 -12.20 17.52 14.01
C SER A 40 -12.29 16.24 13.14
N GLN A 41 -13.42 15.54 13.26
CA GLN A 41 -13.77 14.42 12.35
C GLN A 41 -13.80 14.85 10.87
N ARG A 42 -14.18 16.11 10.59
CA ARG A 42 -14.14 16.66 9.22
C ARG A 42 -12.72 16.69 8.69
N SER A 43 -11.74 17.05 9.51
CA SER A 43 -10.32 17.03 9.13
C SER A 43 -9.83 15.61 8.87
N THR A 44 -10.29 14.61 9.62
CA THR A 44 -10.02 13.19 9.34
C THR A 44 -10.51 12.79 7.94
N ALA A 45 -11.75 13.17 7.59
CA ALA A 45 -12.32 12.89 6.27
C ALA A 45 -11.53 13.57 5.15
N ILE A 46 -11.07 14.81 5.36
CA ILE A 46 -10.23 15.54 4.40
C ILE A 46 -8.88 14.83 4.22
N ALA A 47 -8.22 14.41 5.28
CA ALA A 47 -6.95 13.67 5.19
C ALA A 47 -7.11 12.39 4.37
N LEU A 48 -8.16 11.59 4.64
CA LEU A 48 -8.46 10.38 3.87
C LEU A 48 -8.83 10.70 2.41
N ALA A 49 -9.51 11.83 2.14
CA ALA A 49 -9.81 12.26 0.79
C ALA A 49 -8.53 12.55 -0.02
N PHE A 50 -7.50 13.13 0.59
CA PHE A 50 -6.22 13.38 -0.08
C PHE A 50 -5.49 12.09 -0.46
N PHE A 51 -5.57 11.04 0.37
CA PHE A 51 -5.11 9.71 -0.05
C PHE A 51 -5.88 9.23 -1.29
N GLY A 52 -7.20 9.39 -1.30
CA GLY A 52 -8.04 9.08 -2.46
C GLY A 52 -7.67 9.89 -3.71
N VAL A 53 -7.42 11.18 -3.56
CA VAL A 53 -7.00 12.08 -4.67
C VAL A 53 -5.67 11.61 -5.27
N GLY A 54 -4.66 11.34 -4.44
CA GLY A 54 -3.38 10.81 -4.89
C GLY A 54 -3.52 9.50 -5.66
N SER A 55 -4.34 8.58 -5.14
CA SER A 55 -4.65 7.31 -5.79
C SER A 55 -5.37 7.50 -7.13
N MET A 56 -6.36 8.38 -7.18
CA MET A 56 -7.14 8.66 -8.40
C MET A 56 -6.29 9.29 -9.49
N VAL A 57 -5.48 10.29 -9.17
CA VAL A 57 -4.57 10.94 -10.13
C VAL A 57 -3.62 9.92 -10.75
N SER A 58 -3.02 9.08 -9.91
CA SER A 58 -2.13 8.01 -10.36
C SER A 58 -2.87 6.99 -11.26
N ALA A 59 -4.07 6.56 -10.86
CA ALA A 59 -4.88 5.60 -11.63
C ALA A 59 -5.27 6.12 -13.02
N LEU A 60 -5.51 7.42 -13.17
CA LEU A 60 -5.86 8.04 -14.46
C LEU A 60 -4.65 8.20 -15.39
N VAL A 61 -3.47 8.44 -14.84
CA VAL A 61 -2.24 8.64 -15.62
C VAL A 61 -1.60 7.30 -16.01
N LEU A 62 -1.64 6.33 -15.12
CA LEU A 62 -0.92 5.06 -15.24
C LEU A 62 -1.23 4.24 -16.48
N PRO A 63 -2.47 4.12 -17.00
CA PRO A 63 -2.75 3.34 -18.21
C PRO A 63 -1.91 3.77 -19.41
N ARG A 64 -1.74 5.09 -19.61
CA ARG A 64 -0.92 5.64 -20.70
C ARG A 64 0.56 5.29 -20.56
N LEU A 65 1.06 5.16 -19.34
CA LEU A 65 2.43 4.77 -19.06
C LEU A 65 2.64 3.26 -19.25
N LEU A 66 1.65 2.45 -18.85
CA LEU A 66 1.69 1.00 -18.95
C LEU A 66 1.73 0.48 -20.40
N ASP A 67 1.32 1.27 -21.38
CA ASP A 67 1.45 0.91 -22.79
C ASP A 67 2.91 0.89 -23.26
N LYS A 68 3.79 1.62 -22.57
CA LYS A 68 5.20 1.80 -22.93
C LYS A 68 6.19 1.10 -22.00
N MET A 69 5.72 0.55 -20.87
CA MET A 69 6.60 -0.04 -19.86
C MET A 69 6.04 -1.35 -19.27
N SER A 70 6.92 -2.12 -18.64
CA SER A 70 6.55 -3.36 -17.97
C SER A 70 5.73 -3.11 -16.71
N ASP A 71 4.82 -4.04 -16.35
CA ASP A 71 3.99 -3.96 -15.14
C ASP A 71 4.83 -3.89 -13.85
N ARG A 72 6.02 -4.50 -13.86
CA ARG A 72 6.93 -4.57 -12.71
C ARG A 72 7.42 -3.20 -12.25
N MET A 73 7.81 -2.33 -13.19
CA MET A 73 8.42 -1.04 -12.85
C MET A 73 7.51 -0.12 -12.04
N PRO A 74 6.28 0.21 -12.48
CA PRO A 74 5.40 1.06 -11.69
C PRO A 74 5.03 0.43 -10.34
N MET A 75 4.91 -0.90 -10.27
CA MET A 75 4.61 -1.59 -9.01
C MET A 75 5.76 -1.46 -8.00
N LEU A 76 7.00 -1.63 -8.42
CA LEU A 76 8.17 -1.44 -7.56
C LEU A 76 8.33 0.03 -7.14
N VAL A 77 8.18 0.97 -8.08
CA VAL A 77 8.23 2.42 -7.78
C VAL A 77 7.12 2.81 -6.80
N GLY A 78 5.89 2.35 -7.04
CA GLY A 78 4.77 2.60 -6.14
C GLY A 78 5.05 2.07 -4.73
N THR A 79 5.56 0.85 -4.62
CA THR A 79 5.90 0.26 -3.32
C THR A 79 7.08 0.98 -2.65
N ALA A 80 8.07 1.44 -3.40
CA ALA A 80 9.15 2.27 -2.86
C ALA A 80 8.61 3.60 -2.31
N LEU A 81 7.66 4.24 -3.00
CA LEU A 81 6.97 5.43 -2.49
C LEU A 81 6.20 5.14 -1.19
N LEU A 82 5.58 3.97 -1.06
CA LEU A 82 4.92 3.56 0.18
C LEU A 82 5.93 3.42 1.33
N VAL A 83 7.07 2.78 1.09
CA VAL A 83 8.15 2.64 2.10
C VAL A 83 8.69 4.00 2.52
N ILE A 84 9.00 4.87 1.54
CA ILE A 84 9.51 6.22 1.80
C ILE A 84 8.44 7.04 2.56
N GLY A 85 7.20 7.00 2.13
CA GLY A 85 6.10 7.72 2.76
C GLY A 85 5.87 7.28 4.20
N LEU A 86 5.86 5.97 4.49
CA LEU A 86 5.77 5.47 5.86
C LEU A 86 6.98 5.91 6.69
N GLY A 87 8.19 5.86 6.12
CA GLY A 87 9.41 6.33 6.79
C GLY A 87 9.40 7.83 7.10
N LEU A 88 8.90 8.66 6.18
CA LEU A 88 8.71 10.10 6.42
C LEU A 88 7.66 10.36 7.51
N GLY A 89 6.65 9.51 7.61
CA GLY A 89 5.63 9.59 8.64
C GLY A 89 6.15 9.46 10.08
N ILE A 90 7.32 8.85 10.27
CA ILE A 90 7.99 8.77 11.59
C ILE A 90 8.31 10.19 12.14
N PHE A 91 8.53 11.14 11.24
CA PHE A 91 8.88 12.52 11.57
C PHE A 91 7.70 13.50 11.45
N LEU A 92 6.48 12.97 11.36
CA LEU A 92 5.27 13.75 11.20
C LEU A 92 5.03 14.67 12.41
N LYS A 93 4.79 15.97 12.16
CA LYS A 93 4.62 16.97 13.22
C LYS A 93 3.32 17.76 13.15
N ASP A 94 2.69 17.82 11.99
CA ASP A 94 1.54 18.66 11.77
C ASP A 94 0.55 18.07 10.73
N TYR A 95 -0.66 18.62 10.73
CA TYR A 95 -1.74 18.16 9.88
C TYR A 95 -1.49 18.40 8.37
N VAL A 96 -0.82 19.49 8.00
CA VAL A 96 -0.58 19.80 6.58
C VAL A 96 0.39 18.78 5.99
N THR A 97 1.46 18.47 6.71
CA THR A 97 2.41 17.43 6.33
C THR A 97 1.73 16.06 6.23
N LEU A 98 0.81 15.74 7.15
CA LEU A 98 -0.01 14.51 7.09
C LEU A 98 -0.80 14.43 5.78
N VAL A 99 -1.51 15.49 5.40
CA VAL A 99 -2.35 15.53 4.20
C VAL A 99 -1.52 15.32 2.93
N VAL A 100 -0.35 15.97 2.84
CA VAL A 100 0.59 15.78 1.72
C VAL A 100 1.12 14.34 1.70
N LEU A 101 1.47 13.81 2.85
CA LEU A 101 1.97 12.44 3.00
C LEU A 101 0.90 11.41 2.59
N TRP A 102 -0.37 11.63 2.94
CA TRP A 102 -1.48 10.77 2.53
C TRP A 102 -1.69 10.80 1.02
N ALA A 103 -1.58 11.98 0.38
CA ALA A 103 -1.62 12.06 -1.08
C ALA A 103 -0.47 11.26 -1.73
N LEU A 104 0.75 11.37 -1.20
CA LEU A 104 1.90 10.59 -1.66
C LEU A 104 1.68 9.07 -1.51
N LEU A 105 1.18 8.63 -0.34
CA LEU A 105 0.85 7.22 -0.11
C LEU A 105 -0.26 6.74 -1.04
N GLY A 106 -1.23 7.60 -1.37
CA GLY A 106 -2.27 7.32 -2.37
C GLY A 106 -1.70 7.07 -3.76
N VAL A 107 -0.74 7.89 -4.20
CA VAL A 107 -0.01 7.67 -5.46
C VAL A 107 0.71 6.33 -5.44
N GLY A 108 1.49 6.05 -4.40
CA GLY A 108 2.22 4.79 -4.24
C GLY A 108 1.30 3.57 -4.24
N TYR A 109 0.16 3.66 -3.55
CA TYR A 109 -0.88 2.63 -3.51
C TYR A 109 -1.38 2.29 -4.93
N SER A 110 -1.79 3.30 -5.68
CA SER A 110 -2.34 3.11 -7.02
C SER A 110 -1.31 2.58 -8.01
N LEU A 111 -0.07 3.09 -7.99
CA LEU A 111 1.03 2.58 -8.81
C LEU A 111 1.30 1.09 -8.56
N SER A 112 1.18 0.64 -7.31
CA SER A 112 1.39 -0.76 -6.93
C SER A 112 0.20 -1.65 -7.31
N GLN A 113 -1.03 -1.17 -7.18
CA GLN A 113 -2.23 -1.99 -7.32
C GLN A 113 -2.79 -2.04 -8.73
N THR A 114 -2.77 -0.93 -9.48
CA THR A 114 -3.40 -0.83 -10.81
C THR A 114 -2.87 -1.87 -11.82
N PRO A 115 -1.55 -2.18 -11.90
CA PRO A 115 -1.07 -3.17 -12.86
C PRO A 115 -1.38 -4.62 -12.48
N SER A 116 -1.82 -4.90 -11.24
CA SER A 116 -2.00 -6.27 -10.73
C SER A 116 -2.96 -7.11 -11.57
N GLY A 117 -4.08 -6.54 -11.99
CA GLY A 117 -5.06 -7.22 -12.84
C GLY A 117 -4.52 -7.59 -14.22
N ARG A 118 -3.65 -6.74 -14.81
CA ARG A 118 -2.96 -7.02 -16.08
C ARG A 118 -1.92 -8.13 -15.90
N LEU A 119 -1.17 -8.10 -14.81
CA LEU A 119 -0.20 -9.12 -14.46
C LEU A 119 -0.86 -10.50 -14.26
N LEU A 120 -1.99 -10.56 -13.56
CA LEU A 120 -2.77 -11.78 -13.36
C LEU A 120 -3.27 -12.36 -14.68
N ARG A 121 -3.85 -11.53 -15.55
CA ARG A 121 -4.30 -11.96 -16.88
C ARG A 121 -3.18 -12.52 -17.73
N ARG A 122 -1.99 -11.90 -17.70
CA ARG A 122 -0.80 -12.38 -18.43
C ARG A 122 -0.18 -13.63 -17.82
N SER A 123 -0.55 -14.00 -16.60
CA SER A 123 -0.02 -15.14 -15.86
C SER A 123 -0.99 -16.33 -15.81
N SER A 124 -2.15 -16.22 -16.48
CA SER A 124 -3.22 -17.24 -16.46
C SER A 124 -3.71 -17.60 -17.86
N THR A 125 -4.13 -18.85 -18.05
CA THR A 125 -4.97 -19.26 -19.16
C THR A 125 -6.41 -18.78 -18.95
N ALA A 126 -7.28 -18.90 -19.96
CA ALA A 126 -8.69 -18.53 -19.82
C ALA A 126 -9.39 -19.35 -18.74
N GLU A 127 -9.05 -20.63 -18.61
CA GLU A 127 -9.63 -21.58 -17.66
C GLU A 127 -9.21 -21.28 -16.21
N ASP A 128 -7.90 -20.97 -15.99
CA ASP A 128 -7.33 -20.74 -14.65
C ASP A 128 -7.62 -19.34 -14.11
N ARG A 129 -8.05 -18.41 -14.96
CA ARG A 129 -8.19 -16.99 -14.62
C ARG A 129 -9.11 -16.73 -13.43
N PRO A 130 -10.32 -17.29 -13.35
CA PRO A 130 -11.20 -17.06 -12.19
C PRO A 130 -10.57 -17.52 -10.88
N ALA A 131 -9.94 -18.71 -10.88
CA ALA A 131 -9.29 -19.27 -9.70
C ALA A 131 -8.07 -18.42 -9.28
N LEU A 132 -7.32 -17.88 -10.25
CA LEU A 132 -6.16 -17.05 -9.96
C LEU A 132 -6.55 -15.68 -9.36
N PHE A 133 -7.62 -15.07 -9.87
CA PHE A 133 -8.17 -13.84 -9.28
C PHE A 133 -8.74 -14.06 -7.88
N ALA A 134 -9.44 -15.19 -7.65
CA ALA A 134 -9.93 -15.56 -6.32
C ALA A 134 -8.76 -15.79 -5.34
N ALA A 135 -7.71 -16.47 -5.77
CA ALA A 135 -6.51 -16.66 -4.97
C ALA A 135 -5.81 -15.33 -4.66
N GLN A 136 -5.67 -14.44 -5.64
CA GLN A 136 -5.13 -13.10 -5.43
C GLN A 136 -5.95 -12.31 -4.40
N PHE A 137 -7.27 -12.34 -4.52
CA PHE A 137 -8.16 -11.68 -3.56
C PHE A 137 -7.95 -12.21 -2.15
N ALA A 138 -8.02 -13.52 -1.95
CA ALA A 138 -7.85 -14.15 -0.65
C ALA A 138 -6.47 -13.85 -0.03
N LEU A 139 -5.39 -14.01 -0.81
CA LEU A 139 -4.02 -13.81 -0.33
C LEU A 139 -3.72 -12.33 -0.04
N SER A 140 -4.21 -11.40 -0.87
CA SER A 140 -4.02 -9.97 -0.60
C SER A 140 -4.77 -9.53 0.67
N HIS A 141 -5.99 -10.03 0.88
CA HIS A 141 -6.75 -9.72 2.10
C HIS A 141 -6.15 -10.35 3.36
N SER A 142 -5.48 -11.51 3.22
CA SER A 142 -4.71 -12.10 4.33
C SER A 142 -3.58 -11.18 4.81
N CYS A 143 -2.98 -10.38 3.92
CA CYS A 143 -2.00 -9.37 4.31
C CYS A 143 -2.61 -8.32 5.25
N TRP A 144 -3.85 -7.92 5.02
CA TRP A 144 -4.54 -6.95 5.88
C TRP A 144 -4.95 -7.53 7.24
N LEU A 145 -5.25 -8.83 7.30
CA LEU A 145 -5.48 -9.50 8.58
C LEU A 145 -4.26 -9.44 9.50
N VAL A 146 -3.06 -9.33 8.95
CA VAL A 146 -1.82 -9.17 9.73
C VAL A 146 -1.56 -7.69 10.04
N THR A 147 -1.68 -6.82 9.03
CA THR A 147 -1.23 -5.42 9.16
C THR A 147 -2.20 -4.54 9.94
N TYR A 148 -3.51 -4.80 9.91
CA TYR A 148 -4.50 -4.01 10.67
C TYR A 148 -4.36 -4.22 12.19
N PRO A 149 -4.33 -5.46 12.72
CA PRO A 149 -4.04 -5.66 14.14
C PRO A 149 -2.68 -5.11 14.55
N LEU A 150 -1.65 -5.26 13.71
CA LEU A 150 -0.33 -4.71 13.97
C LEU A 150 -0.37 -3.19 14.12
N ALA A 151 -0.98 -2.48 13.15
CA ALA A 151 -1.12 -1.02 13.17
C ALA A 151 -1.91 -0.54 14.39
N GLY A 152 -3.03 -1.20 14.71
CA GLY A 152 -3.88 -0.83 15.83
C GLY A 152 -3.23 -1.12 17.17
N TRP A 153 -2.68 -2.31 17.36
CA TRP A 153 -2.07 -2.71 18.62
C TRP A 153 -0.80 -1.92 18.92
N VAL A 154 0.11 -1.77 17.95
CA VAL A 154 1.33 -0.98 18.12
C VAL A 154 1.00 0.48 18.38
N GLY A 155 0.03 1.04 17.62
CA GLY A 155 -0.42 2.42 17.80
C GLY A 155 -1.04 2.68 19.17
N ALA A 156 -1.85 1.74 19.66
CA ALA A 156 -2.49 1.87 20.96
C ALA A 156 -1.52 1.70 22.15
N THR A 157 -0.47 0.87 21.99
CA THR A 157 0.45 0.56 23.10
C THR A 157 1.69 1.47 23.13
N TRP A 158 2.23 1.82 21.96
CA TRP A 158 3.49 2.57 21.84
C TRP A 158 3.37 3.85 21.01
N GLY A 159 2.16 4.23 20.63
CA GLY A 159 1.87 5.45 19.88
C GLY A 159 2.00 5.31 18.35
N THR A 160 1.51 6.33 17.67
CA THR A 160 1.43 6.37 16.20
C THR A 160 2.79 6.35 15.51
N GLN A 161 3.81 6.95 16.13
CA GLN A 161 5.18 6.92 15.64
C GLN A 161 5.74 5.48 15.59
N ALA A 162 5.49 4.67 16.62
CA ALA A 162 5.89 3.27 16.64
C ALA A 162 5.18 2.45 15.55
N SER A 163 3.90 2.75 15.28
CA SER A 163 3.17 2.16 14.14
C SER A 163 3.84 2.49 12.81
N PHE A 164 4.24 3.74 12.59
CA PHE A 164 4.99 4.11 11.38
C PHE A 164 6.27 3.29 11.24
N ILE A 165 7.07 3.15 12.31
CA ILE A 165 8.30 2.36 12.30
C ILE A 165 8.01 0.90 11.95
N ALA A 166 7.07 0.25 12.66
CA ALA A 166 6.75 -1.15 12.46
C ALA A 166 6.26 -1.43 11.02
N LEU A 167 5.35 -0.58 10.52
CA LEU A 167 4.79 -0.75 9.17
C LEU A 167 5.81 -0.39 8.07
N THR A 168 6.73 0.56 8.33
CA THR A 168 7.86 0.84 7.43
C THR A 168 8.76 -0.38 7.29
N VAL A 169 9.08 -1.05 8.40
CA VAL A 169 9.89 -2.28 8.38
C VAL A 169 9.20 -3.38 7.59
N VAL A 170 7.92 -3.61 7.85
CA VAL A 170 7.13 -4.61 7.08
C VAL A 170 7.13 -4.29 5.59
N ALA A 171 6.88 -3.03 5.22
CA ALA A 171 6.83 -2.61 3.81
C ALA A 171 8.21 -2.71 3.14
N ALA A 172 9.29 -2.33 3.84
CA ALA A 172 10.67 -2.41 3.31
C ALA A 172 11.10 -3.87 3.09
N LEU A 173 10.87 -4.76 4.05
CA LEU A 173 11.15 -6.19 3.91
C LEU A 173 10.36 -6.80 2.75
N SER A 174 9.11 -6.39 2.59
CA SER A 174 8.24 -6.83 1.50
C SER A 174 8.73 -6.36 0.13
N LEU A 175 9.20 -5.11 0.02
CA LEU A 175 9.82 -4.59 -1.20
C LEU A 175 11.09 -5.36 -1.56
N VAL A 176 11.98 -5.59 -0.59
CA VAL A 176 13.20 -6.38 -0.79
C VAL A 176 12.85 -7.79 -1.26
N ALA A 177 11.91 -8.46 -0.58
CA ALA A 177 11.45 -9.78 -0.97
C ALA A 177 10.90 -9.80 -2.41
N ALA A 178 10.10 -8.81 -2.79
CA ALA A 178 9.57 -8.69 -4.14
C ALA A 178 10.68 -8.53 -5.19
N VAL A 179 11.68 -7.69 -4.94
CA VAL A 179 12.82 -7.48 -5.85
C VAL A 179 13.63 -8.76 -6.04
N LEU A 180 13.86 -9.52 -4.97
CA LEU A 180 14.63 -10.77 -5.00
C LEU A 180 13.87 -11.93 -5.69
N ILE A 181 12.57 -12.02 -5.43
CA ILE A 181 11.73 -13.11 -5.95
C ILE A 181 11.33 -12.88 -7.40
N TRP A 182 11.08 -11.64 -7.77
CA TRP A 182 10.64 -11.25 -9.11
C TRP A 182 11.83 -10.95 -10.03
N ARG A 183 12.67 -11.95 -10.23
CA ARG A 183 13.77 -11.92 -11.22
C ARG A 183 13.31 -12.45 -12.58
#